data_c78c19bd2e042473ee02635e7abf2fbf
#
_entry.id   c78c19bd2e042473ee02635e7abf2fbf
#
_cell.length_a   1.000
_cell.length_b   1.000
_cell.length_c   1.000
_cell.angle_alpha   90.00
_cell.angle_beta   90.00
_cell.angle_gamma   90.00
#
_symmetry.space_group_name_H-M   'P 1'
#
loop_
_entity.id
_entity.type
_entity.pdbx_description
1 polymer ?
#
loop_
_entity_poly.entity_id
_entity_poly.type
_entity_poly.pdbx_seq_one_letter_code
_entity_poly.pdbx_strand_id
1 'polypeptide(L)'
;FQMYIRSEIVSLEIVIFFMPKPFHLAIPVDNLDRCNRFYSEILGCEAGRSSDHWTDYNLFGHQLVLHVDPHHNVKKHHNEVDGKSVPVPHFGVILGWEEFTSFAQRLTQKGVEFVIKPYLRFEGLPGEQMTLFFYDPAGNALEFKAFKNEDQIFAS
;
A
#
# COMPACT_ATOMS: atom_id res chain seq x y z
N PHE A 1 1.20 41.14 51.50
CA PHE A 1 1.55 39.86 50.88
C PHE A 1 0.75 39.73 49.60
N GLN A 2 1.36 40.03 48.48
CA GLN A 2 0.74 39.99 47.16
C GLN A 2 1.29 38.73 46.45
N MET A 3 0.42 37.70 46.32
CA MET A 3 0.71 36.50 45.59
C MET A 3 0.49 36.76 44.10
N TYR A 4 1.57 36.76 43.31
CA TYR A 4 1.53 36.72 41.85
C TYR A 4 1.27 35.27 41.42
N ILE A 5 0.07 34.99 40.91
CA ILE A 5 -0.23 33.77 40.19
C ILE A 5 0.18 34.01 38.74
N ARG A 6 1.31 33.40 38.29
CA ARG A 6 1.62 33.30 36.88
C ARG A 6 0.67 32.24 36.24
N SER A 7 -0.27 32.72 35.46
CA SER A 7 -1.05 31.85 34.57
C SER A 7 -0.17 31.47 33.39
N GLU A 8 0.35 30.27 33.41
CA GLU A 8 0.91 29.66 32.20
C GLU A 8 -0.27 29.32 31.28
N ILE A 9 -0.43 30.10 30.22
CA ILE A 9 -1.34 29.77 29.12
C ILE A 9 -0.64 28.65 28.34
N VAL A 10 -1.05 27.41 28.59
CA VAL A 10 -0.70 26.27 27.72
C VAL A 10 -1.50 26.45 26.44
N SER A 11 -0.84 26.92 25.40
CA SER A 11 -1.41 26.97 24.06
C SER A 11 -1.67 25.53 23.60
N LEU A 12 -2.95 25.15 23.55
CA LEU A 12 -3.36 23.87 22.98
C LEU A 12 -3.33 24.04 21.45
N GLU A 13 -2.22 23.66 20.81
CA GLU A 13 -2.17 23.57 19.36
C GLU A 13 -3.09 22.41 18.92
N ILE A 14 -4.23 22.75 18.35
CA ILE A 14 -5.09 21.79 17.70
C ILE A 14 -4.40 21.39 16.39
N VAL A 15 -3.66 20.27 16.41
CA VAL A 15 -3.14 19.65 15.19
C VAL A 15 -4.33 19.05 14.46
N ILE A 16 -4.84 19.76 13.45
CA ILE A 16 -5.85 19.20 12.54
C ILE A 16 -5.12 18.19 11.65
N PHE A 17 -5.21 16.91 12.01
CA PHE A 17 -4.80 15.84 11.11
C PHE A 17 -5.74 15.86 9.90
N PHE A 18 -5.23 16.30 8.76
CA PHE A 18 -5.94 16.15 7.49
C PHE A 18 -5.88 14.66 7.11
N MET A 19 -6.93 13.91 7.47
CA MET A 19 -7.08 12.53 7.03
C MET A 19 -7.45 12.55 5.55
N PRO A 20 -6.58 12.05 4.64
CA PRO A 20 -6.95 11.96 3.24
C PRO A 20 -8.18 11.06 3.08
N LYS A 21 -9.05 11.39 2.12
CA LYS A 21 -10.21 10.56 1.83
C LYS A 21 -9.75 9.19 1.33
N PRO A 22 -10.36 8.08 1.80
CA PRO A 22 -10.05 6.76 1.28
C PRO A 22 -10.25 6.69 -0.24
N PHE A 23 -9.27 6.12 -0.93
CA PHE A 23 -9.40 5.77 -2.33
C PHE A 23 -10.24 4.50 -2.46
N HIS A 24 -11.01 4.39 -3.55
CA HIS A 24 -11.80 3.20 -3.88
C HIS A 24 -11.27 2.59 -5.17
N LEU A 25 -10.99 1.28 -5.14
CA LEU A 25 -10.54 0.51 -6.30
C LEU A 25 -11.29 -0.82 -6.34
N ALA A 26 -11.85 -1.16 -7.48
CA ALA A 26 -12.39 -2.49 -7.75
C ALA A 26 -11.51 -3.21 -8.78
N ILE A 27 -11.14 -4.47 -8.49
CA ILE A 27 -10.32 -5.30 -9.37
C ILE A 27 -10.99 -6.63 -9.65
N PRO A 28 -10.81 -7.19 -10.85
CA PRO A 28 -11.31 -8.52 -11.18
C PRO A 28 -10.41 -9.61 -10.61
N VAL A 29 -11.03 -10.71 -10.15
CA VAL A 29 -10.36 -11.94 -9.73
C VAL A 29 -11.07 -13.16 -10.29
N ASP A 30 -10.32 -14.19 -10.65
CA ASP A 30 -10.87 -15.43 -11.20
C ASP A 30 -11.38 -16.40 -10.12
N ASN A 31 -10.81 -16.32 -8.90
CA ASN A 31 -11.15 -17.18 -7.77
C ASN A 31 -11.12 -16.39 -6.45
N LEU A 32 -12.32 -16.13 -5.93
CA LEU A 32 -12.49 -15.29 -4.73
C LEU A 32 -11.87 -15.92 -3.48
N ASP A 33 -12.03 -17.22 -3.26
CA ASP A 33 -11.51 -17.90 -2.06
C ASP A 33 -9.99 -17.83 -1.98
N ARG A 34 -9.31 -18.03 -3.11
CA ARG A 34 -7.85 -17.94 -3.19
C ARG A 34 -7.36 -16.52 -2.94
N CYS A 35 -8.03 -15.53 -3.53
CA CYS A 35 -7.70 -14.13 -3.33
C CYS A 35 -8.04 -13.66 -1.91
N ASN A 36 -9.17 -14.09 -1.34
CA ASN A 36 -9.53 -13.78 0.04
C ASN A 36 -8.44 -14.24 1.03
N ARG A 37 -7.94 -15.49 0.89
CA ARG A 37 -6.81 -15.94 1.72
C ARG A 37 -5.56 -15.08 1.55
N PHE A 38 -5.26 -14.67 0.33
CA PHE A 38 -4.10 -13.83 0.06
C PHE A 38 -4.23 -12.45 0.72
N TYR A 39 -5.34 -11.74 0.51
CA TYR A 39 -5.53 -10.41 1.06
C TYR A 39 -5.65 -10.41 2.59
N SER A 40 -6.33 -11.40 3.19
CA SER A 40 -6.47 -11.47 4.65
C SER A 40 -5.24 -12.07 5.36
N GLU A 41 -4.70 -13.19 4.88
CA GLU A 41 -3.66 -13.91 5.61
C GLU A 41 -2.23 -13.46 5.25
N ILE A 42 -2.00 -13.10 3.98
CA ILE A 42 -0.67 -12.68 3.50
C ILE A 42 -0.50 -11.18 3.69
N LEU A 43 -1.42 -10.36 3.15
CA LEU A 43 -1.34 -8.91 3.28
C LEU A 43 -1.82 -8.41 4.64
N GLY A 44 -2.65 -9.17 5.35
CA GLY A 44 -3.19 -8.80 6.66
C GLY A 44 -4.30 -7.74 6.57
N CYS A 45 -4.99 -7.68 5.42
CA CYS A 45 -6.10 -6.76 5.22
C CYS A 45 -7.36 -7.24 5.95
N GLU A 46 -8.07 -6.33 6.59
CA GLU A 46 -9.36 -6.62 7.23
C GLU A 46 -10.45 -6.70 6.15
N ALA A 47 -11.19 -7.81 6.13
CA ALA A 47 -12.33 -7.97 5.25
C ALA A 47 -13.55 -7.19 5.76
N GLY A 48 -14.24 -6.51 4.86
CA GLY A 48 -15.50 -5.83 5.12
C GLY A 48 -16.71 -6.68 4.67
N ARG A 49 -17.60 -6.06 3.90
CA ARG A 49 -18.77 -6.74 3.35
C ARG A 49 -18.36 -7.69 2.24
N SER A 50 -19.15 -8.75 2.05
CA SER A 50 -18.92 -9.74 1.00
C SER A 50 -20.21 -10.37 0.49
N SER A 51 -20.11 -11.01 -0.67
CA SER A 51 -21.10 -11.90 -1.25
C SER A 51 -20.39 -13.07 -1.97
N ASP A 52 -21.14 -13.90 -2.65
CA ASP A 52 -20.56 -14.98 -3.48
C ASP A 52 -19.75 -14.47 -4.68
N HIS A 53 -19.87 -13.15 -5.00
CA HIS A 53 -19.28 -12.56 -6.19
C HIS A 53 -18.28 -11.44 -5.91
N TRP A 54 -18.18 -10.98 -4.67
CA TRP A 54 -17.24 -9.90 -4.32
C TRP A 54 -16.92 -9.88 -2.82
N THR A 55 -15.80 -9.27 -2.47
CA THR A 55 -15.37 -8.98 -1.09
C THR A 55 -14.72 -7.62 -1.03
N ASP A 56 -15.12 -6.79 -0.04
CA ASP A 56 -14.46 -5.53 0.32
C ASP A 56 -13.29 -5.79 1.27
N TYR A 57 -12.21 -5.02 1.11
CA TYR A 57 -11.06 -5.02 2.01
C TYR A 57 -10.66 -3.60 2.41
N ASN A 58 -10.22 -3.47 3.65
CA ASN A 58 -9.46 -2.32 4.09
C ASN A 58 -7.99 -2.52 3.67
N LEU A 59 -7.59 -1.95 2.53
CA LEU A 59 -6.22 -1.97 2.05
C LEU A 59 -5.48 -0.74 2.61
N PHE A 60 -4.90 -0.85 3.81
CA PHE A 60 -4.15 0.23 4.45
C PHE A 60 -4.91 1.57 4.51
N GLY A 61 -6.19 1.54 4.87
CA GLY A 61 -7.06 2.73 4.95
C GLY A 61 -7.80 3.07 3.65
N HIS A 62 -7.60 2.32 2.57
CA HIS A 62 -8.31 2.46 1.30
C HIS A 62 -9.27 1.29 1.07
N GLN A 63 -10.35 1.53 0.32
CA GLN A 63 -11.29 0.47 -0.02
C GLN A 63 -10.86 -0.25 -1.30
N LEU A 64 -10.51 -1.53 -1.18
CA LEU A 64 -10.30 -2.44 -2.30
C LEU A 64 -11.48 -3.40 -2.40
N VAL A 65 -12.00 -3.61 -3.61
CA VAL A 65 -13.06 -4.58 -3.86
C VAL A 65 -12.58 -5.63 -4.84
N LEU A 66 -12.65 -6.89 -4.45
CA LEU A 66 -12.43 -8.01 -5.35
C LEU A 66 -13.76 -8.40 -5.99
N HIS A 67 -13.86 -8.37 -7.32
CA HIS A 67 -15.02 -8.85 -8.06
C HIS A 67 -14.67 -10.12 -8.84
N VAL A 68 -15.52 -11.15 -8.70
CA VAL A 68 -15.36 -12.38 -9.51
C VAL A 68 -15.63 -12.09 -10.97
N ASP A 69 -14.63 -12.35 -11.80
CA ASP A 69 -14.75 -12.44 -13.25
C ASP A 69 -14.16 -13.79 -13.71
N PRO A 70 -15.00 -14.78 -14.01
CA PRO A 70 -14.53 -16.11 -14.45
C PRO A 70 -13.71 -16.07 -15.74
N HIS A 71 -13.81 -14.99 -16.51
CA HIS A 71 -13.07 -14.78 -17.77
C HIS A 71 -11.83 -13.90 -17.58
N HIS A 72 -11.54 -13.53 -16.31
CA HIS A 72 -10.37 -12.71 -16.00
C HIS A 72 -9.08 -13.38 -16.48
N ASN A 73 -8.45 -12.73 -17.43
CA ASN A 73 -7.17 -13.15 -18.00
C ASN A 73 -6.25 -11.93 -18.11
N VAL A 74 -5.30 -11.81 -17.19
CA VAL A 74 -4.36 -10.69 -17.18
C VAL A 74 -3.37 -10.86 -18.32
N LYS A 75 -3.44 -10.00 -19.31
CA LYS A 75 -2.33 -9.78 -20.24
C LYS A 75 -1.26 -8.98 -19.50
N LYS A 76 -0.21 -9.66 -19.06
CA LYS A 76 0.93 -9.01 -18.40
C LYS A 76 1.61 -8.07 -19.38
N HIS A 77 1.44 -6.76 -19.15
CA HIS A 77 2.18 -5.73 -19.87
C HIS A 77 3.24 -5.15 -18.94
N HIS A 78 4.44 -4.90 -19.45
CA HIS A 78 5.53 -4.34 -18.68
C HIS A 78 6.15 -3.16 -19.42
N ASN A 79 6.58 -2.14 -18.66
CA ASN A 79 7.39 -1.05 -19.15
C ASN A 79 8.79 -1.13 -18.51
N GLU A 80 9.80 -0.75 -19.26
CA GLU A 80 11.14 -0.62 -18.68
C GLU A 80 11.24 0.70 -17.90
N VAL A 81 11.60 0.59 -16.62
CA VAL A 81 11.86 1.72 -15.73
C VAL A 81 13.12 1.39 -14.92
N ASP A 82 14.16 2.22 -15.02
CA ASP A 82 15.44 2.05 -14.32
C ASP A 82 16.05 0.63 -14.49
N GLY A 83 15.99 0.09 -15.71
CA GLY A 83 16.47 -1.27 -16.01
C GLY A 83 15.64 -2.39 -15.38
N LYS A 84 14.44 -2.10 -14.88
CA LYS A 84 13.48 -3.07 -14.34
C LYS A 84 12.28 -3.21 -15.25
N SER A 85 11.79 -4.44 -15.42
CA SER A 85 10.55 -4.74 -16.13
C SER A 85 9.36 -4.54 -15.19
N VAL A 86 8.77 -3.33 -15.20
CA VAL A 86 7.70 -2.92 -14.28
C VAL A 86 6.33 -3.33 -14.83
N PRO A 87 5.52 -4.10 -14.09
CA PRO A 87 4.16 -4.45 -14.51
C PRO A 87 3.27 -3.21 -14.63
N VAL A 88 2.41 -3.17 -15.67
CA VAL A 88 1.42 -2.10 -15.89
C VAL A 88 0.10 -2.72 -16.38
N PRO A 89 -1.08 -2.38 -15.82
CA PRO A 89 -1.25 -1.53 -14.64
C PRO A 89 -0.79 -2.20 -13.35
N HIS A 90 -0.56 -1.40 -12.32
CA HIS A 90 -0.34 -1.84 -10.94
C HIS A 90 -0.99 -0.86 -9.98
N PHE A 91 -1.20 -1.29 -8.75
CA PHE A 91 -1.71 -0.47 -7.66
C PHE A 91 -1.04 -0.86 -6.35
N GLY A 92 -1.20 -0.04 -5.34
CA GLY A 92 -0.67 -0.30 -3.99
C GLY A 92 -0.70 0.93 -3.12
N VAL A 93 0.12 0.92 -2.08
CA VAL A 93 0.12 1.95 -1.04
C VAL A 93 1.53 2.46 -0.80
N ILE A 94 1.64 3.76 -0.55
CA ILE A 94 2.86 4.36 -0.03
C ILE A 94 2.81 4.22 1.49
N LEU A 95 3.75 3.45 2.03
CA LEU A 95 3.88 3.17 3.46
C LEU A 95 4.91 4.11 4.11
N GLY A 96 4.87 4.22 5.43
CA GLY A 96 5.99 4.79 6.15
C GLY A 96 7.26 3.95 5.99
N TRP A 97 8.45 4.55 6.14
CA TRP A 97 9.74 3.87 5.88
C TRP A 97 9.93 2.59 6.70
N GLU A 98 9.69 2.66 8.00
CA GLU A 98 9.82 1.51 8.91
C GLU A 98 8.71 0.47 8.68
N GLU A 99 7.51 0.92 8.33
CA GLU A 99 6.38 0.07 8.00
C GLU A 99 6.68 -0.74 6.74
N PHE A 100 7.24 -0.12 5.69
CA PHE A 100 7.64 -0.80 4.46
C PHE A 100 8.67 -1.91 4.76
N THR A 101 9.66 -1.62 5.57
CA THR A 101 10.70 -2.60 5.94
C THR A 101 10.10 -3.81 6.62
N SER A 102 9.23 -3.59 7.60
CA SER A 102 8.52 -4.65 8.33
C SER A 102 7.57 -5.43 7.41
N PHE A 103 6.89 -4.74 6.51
CA PHE A 103 5.99 -5.34 5.52
C PHE A 103 6.75 -6.23 4.54
N ALA A 104 7.86 -5.77 3.96
CA ALA A 104 8.70 -6.53 3.04
C ALA A 104 9.27 -7.81 3.69
N GLN A 105 9.71 -7.72 4.95
CA GLN A 105 10.17 -8.88 5.72
C GLN A 105 9.03 -9.89 5.92
N ARG A 106 7.84 -9.44 6.29
CA ARG A 106 6.66 -10.30 6.46
C ARG A 106 6.29 -11.02 5.17
N LEU A 107 6.26 -10.32 4.02
CA LEU A 107 5.99 -10.94 2.73
C LEU A 107 7.02 -12.03 2.38
N THR A 108 8.29 -11.76 2.65
CA THR A 108 9.37 -12.74 2.45
C THR A 108 9.18 -13.98 3.32
N GLN A 109 8.85 -13.81 4.61
CA GLN A 109 8.57 -14.91 5.53
C GLN A 109 7.34 -15.73 5.14
N LYS A 110 6.34 -15.08 4.52
CA LYS A 110 5.14 -15.72 3.99
C LYS A 110 5.36 -16.40 2.62
N GLY A 111 6.57 -16.31 2.06
CA GLY A 111 6.92 -16.96 0.80
C GLY A 111 6.36 -16.27 -0.45
N VAL A 112 6.07 -14.96 -0.38
CA VAL A 112 5.60 -14.21 -1.55
C VAL A 112 6.70 -14.14 -2.60
N GLU A 113 6.38 -14.50 -3.85
CA GLU A 113 7.27 -14.37 -4.99
C GLU A 113 7.24 -12.93 -5.51
N PHE A 114 8.38 -12.23 -5.40
CA PHE A 114 8.49 -10.86 -5.90
C PHE A 114 8.76 -10.83 -7.41
N VAL A 115 8.01 -10.01 -8.13
CA VAL A 115 8.35 -9.60 -9.52
C VAL A 115 9.58 -8.69 -9.49
N ILE A 116 9.59 -7.74 -8.56
CA ILE A 116 10.74 -6.89 -8.26
C ILE A 116 10.94 -6.94 -6.74
N LYS A 117 12.08 -7.50 -6.31
CA LYS A 117 12.43 -7.57 -4.89
C LYS A 117 12.59 -6.17 -4.30
N PRO A 118 12.38 -6.00 -2.97
CA PRO A 118 12.63 -4.72 -2.30
C PRO A 118 13.99 -4.15 -2.69
N TYR A 119 14.02 -2.90 -3.16
CA TYR A 119 15.26 -2.20 -3.49
C TYR A 119 15.12 -0.70 -3.31
N LEU A 120 16.25 -0.02 -3.09
CA LEU A 120 16.36 1.41 -2.92
C LEU A 120 16.55 2.09 -4.29
N ARG A 121 15.79 3.16 -4.52
CA ARG A 121 15.92 4.05 -5.69
C ARG A 121 16.34 5.43 -5.25
N PHE A 122 17.08 6.11 -6.10
CA PHE A 122 17.52 7.50 -5.88
C PHE A 122 18.28 7.71 -4.58
N GLU A 123 19.14 6.73 -4.18
CA GLU A 123 19.91 6.79 -2.94
C GLU A 123 20.71 8.09 -2.83
N GLY A 124 20.50 8.83 -1.72
CA GLY A 124 21.14 10.11 -1.47
C GLY A 124 20.65 11.28 -2.33
N LEU A 125 19.59 11.09 -3.14
CA LEU A 125 19.01 12.11 -4.01
C LEU A 125 17.58 12.46 -3.55
N PRO A 126 17.02 13.62 -4.02
CA PRO A 126 15.61 13.91 -3.81
C PRO A 126 14.72 12.78 -4.35
N GLY A 127 13.70 12.40 -3.59
CA GLY A 127 12.82 11.29 -3.94
C GLY A 127 13.37 9.91 -3.61
N GLU A 128 14.42 9.79 -2.75
CA GLU A 128 14.91 8.51 -2.24
C GLU A 128 13.76 7.66 -1.72
N GLN A 129 13.59 6.47 -2.29
CA GLN A 129 12.45 5.60 -2.00
C GLN A 129 12.79 4.12 -2.09
N MET A 130 12.13 3.33 -1.25
CA MET A 130 12.07 1.87 -1.38
C MET A 130 10.86 1.47 -2.23
N THR A 131 10.98 0.40 -3.01
CA THR A 131 9.85 -0.18 -3.75
C THR A 131 9.99 -1.70 -3.88
N LEU A 132 8.85 -2.37 -4.04
CA LEU A 132 8.76 -3.80 -4.34
C LEU A 132 7.50 -4.08 -5.17
N PHE A 133 7.53 -5.17 -5.96
CA PHE A 133 6.37 -5.61 -6.76
C PHE A 133 6.12 -7.10 -6.61
N PHE A 134 4.87 -7.49 -6.57
CA PHE A 134 4.42 -8.88 -6.63
C PHE A 134 3.05 -8.96 -7.30
N TYR A 135 2.61 -10.18 -7.64
CA TYR A 135 1.26 -10.43 -8.13
C TYR A 135 0.39 -11.00 -7.02
N ASP A 136 -0.90 -10.62 -7.03
CA ASP A 136 -1.91 -11.39 -6.30
C ASP A 136 -2.17 -12.74 -7.01
N PRO A 137 -2.94 -13.66 -6.40
CA PRO A 137 -3.21 -14.95 -7.02
C PRO A 137 -3.95 -14.87 -8.36
N ALA A 138 -4.71 -13.80 -8.62
CA ALA A 138 -5.41 -13.57 -9.88
C ALA A 138 -4.52 -12.90 -10.95
N GLY A 139 -3.28 -12.53 -10.60
CA GLY A 139 -2.31 -11.91 -11.49
C GLY A 139 -2.38 -10.39 -11.53
N ASN A 140 -3.16 -9.75 -10.67
CA ASN A 140 -3.11 -8.29 -10.53
C ASN A 140 -1.78 -7.88 -9.89
N ALA A 141 -1.12 -6.87 -10.46
CA ALA A 141 0.17 -6.39 -9.96
C ALA A 141 0.00 -5.39 -8.83
N LEU A 142 0.74 -5.59 -7.75
CA LEU A 142 0.81 -4.68 -6.62
C LEU A 142 2.21 -4.08 -6.52
N GLU A 143 2.28 -2.76 -6.27
CA GLU A 143 3.48 -2.05 -5.87
C GLU A 143 3.30 -1.47 -4.47
N PHE A 144 4.26 -1.72 -3.60
CA PHE A 144 4.37 -0.97 -2.35
C PHE A 144 5.67 -0.18 -2.36
N LYS A 145 5.62 1.02 -1.83
CA LYS A 145 6.78 1.90 -1.75
C LYS A 145 6.78 2.71 -0.46
N ALA A 146 7.94 3.26 -0.13
CA ALA A 146 8.09 4.23 0.94
C ALA A 146 9.11 5.29 0.52
N PHE A 147 8.83 6.54 0.82
CA PHE A 147 9.76 7.63 0.62
C PHE A 147 10.56 7.87 1.91
N LYS A 148 11.85 8.14 1.76
CA LYS A 148 12.71 8.50 2.89
C LYS A 148 12.25 9.79 3.55
N ASN A 149 11.78 10.74 2.72
CA ASN A 149 11.12 11.96 3.14
C ASN A 149 9.75 12.04 2.44
N GLU A 150 8.68 11.94 3.22
CA GLU A 150 7.30 11.92 2.71
C GLU A 150 6.91 13.24 2.01
N ASP A 151 7.54 14.37 2.35
CA ASP A 151 7.32 15.65 1.66
C ASP A 151 7.74 15.59 0.18
N GLN A 152 8.51 14.58 -0.21
CA GLN A 152 9.00 14.38 -1.57
C GLN A 152 8.13 13.47 -2.44
N ILE A 153 7.00 12.98 -1.94
CA ILE A 153 6.07 12.12 -2.71
C ILE A 153 5.64 12.81 -4.02
N PHE A 154 5.46 14.13 -3.98
CA PHE A 154 5.04 14.95 -5.12
C PHE A 154 6.12 15.94 -5.57
N ALA A 155 7.36 15.74 -5.16
CA ALA A 155 8.47 16.59 -5.59
C ALA A 155 8.75 16.40 -7.09
N SER A 156 9.10 17.51 -7.77
CA SER A 156 9.47 17.57 -9.20
C SER A 156 10.97 17.82 -9.35
#